data_7f67d262ca5d2a9b8c30acac348e90da
#
_entry.id   7f67d262ca5d2a9b8c30acac348e90da
#
_cell.length_a   1.000
_cell.length_b   1.000
_cell.length_c   1.000
_cell.angle_alpha   90.00
_cell.angle_beta   90.00
_cell.angle_gamma   90.00
#
_symmetry.space_group_name_H-M   'P 1'
#
loop_
_entity.id
_entity.type
_entity.pdbx_description
1 polymer ?
#
loop_
_entity_poly.entity_id
_entity_poly.type
_entity_poly.pdbx_seq_one_letter_code
_entity_poly.pdbx_strand_id
1 'polypeptide(L)'
;RSSRTVPFLSKITGVPMCTVATKAVLGQSIAEQGLTPGYHTEDKSRVYVKAPVFSFAKLRSVDTVLGPEMKSTGEALGGDTNLEKALYKALVASGVKIPMYGTVLMTIADADKTEALKIAKRLYAIGYGIYATAGTAKFLQENGLFVHTAAKISEEGEKENVLDIIQQGKVSFVINTMEDKSRETNLDGFLIRRVSAENNISCMTSLDTADALCRVLESRSFSMISMNEMGK
;
A
#
# COMPACT_ATOMS: atom_id res chain seq x y z
N ARG A 1 7.23 -20.76 -16.06
CA ARG A 1 8.02 -19.62 -15.61
C ARG A 1 8.09 -19.61 -14.09
N SER A 2 9.27 -19.55 -13.53
CA SER A 2 9.41 -19.36 -12.09
C SER A 2 8.85 -17.99 -11.71
N SER A 3 8.15 -17.92 -10.56
CA SER A 3 7.48 -16.73 -10.09
C SER A 3 7.89 -16.47 -8.64
N ARG A 4 7.97 -15.22 -8.24
CA ARG A 4 8.16 -14.85 -6.83
C ARG A 4 7.02 -15.38 -5.94
N THR A 5 5.86 -15.67 -6.50
CA THR A 5 4.75 -16.27 -5.78
C THR A 5 5.07 -17.71 -5.30
N VAL A 6 5.99 -18.43 -5.94
CA VAL A 6 6.36 -19.78 -5.51
C VAL A 6 6.97 -19.83 -4.10
N PRO A 7 7.95 -18.97 -3.73
CA PRO A 7 8.40 -18.87 -2.34
C PRO A 7 7.29 -18.48 -1.36
N PHE A 8 6.40 -17.58 -1.75
CA PHE A 8 5.23 -17.20 -0.95
C PHE A 8 4.35 -18.43 -0.67
N LEU A 9 3.94 -19.14 -1.70
CA LEU A 9 3.14 -20.36 -1.57
C LEU A 9 3.85 -21.44 -0.74
N SER A 10 5.17 -21.62 -0.93
CA SER A 10 5.95 -22.57 -0.13
C SER A 10 5.90 -22.23 1.36
N LYS A 11 5.91 -20.95 1.71
CA LYS A 11 5.82 -20.50 3.11
C LYS A 11 4.45 -20.75 3.74
N ILE A 12 3.37 -20.43 3.02
CA ILE A 12 2.00 -20.56 3.57
C ILE A 12 1.50 -22.01 3.60
N THR A 13 2.00 -22.87 2.69
CA THR A 13 1.57 -24.28 2.62
C THR A 13 2.49 -25.23 3.38
N GLY A 14 3.69 -24.78 3.77
CA GLY A 14 4.73 -25.64 4.32
C GLY A 14 5.37 -26.60 3.30
N VAL A 15 4.94 -26.57 2.03
CA VAL A 15 5.46 -27.41 0.96
C VAL A 15 6.61 -26.70 0.24
N PRO A 16 7.84 -27.23 0.22
CA PRO A 16 8.99 -26.61 -0.44
C PRO A 16 8.90 -26.77 -1.97
N MET A 17 8.01 -25.99 -2.61
CA MET A 17 7.59 -26.15 -4.02
C MET A 17 8.76 -26.13 -5.00
N CYS A 18 9.79 -25.31 -4.78
CA CYS A 18 10.97 -25.30 -5.64
C CYS A 18 11.73 -26.62 -5.58
N THR A 19 11.91 -27.18 -4.39
CA THR A 19 12.57 -28.47 -4.20
C THR A 19 11.76 -29.59 -4.83
N VAL A 20 10.45 -29.59 -4.61
CA VAL A 20 9.52 -30.56 -5.19
C VAL A 20 9.57 -30.53 -6.71
N ALA A 21 9.50 -29.35 -7.31
CA ALA A 21 9.59 -29.17 -8.74
C ALA A 21 10.94 -29.63 -9.32
N THR A 22 12.05 -29.29 -8.66
CA THR A 22 13.39 -29.71 -9.10
C THR A 22 13.52 -31.23 -9.08
N LYS A 23 13.09 -31.91 -8.01
CA LYS A 23 13.10 -33.37 -7.92
C LYS A 23 12.22 -34.02 -8.98
N ALA A 24 11.05 -33.44 -9.26
CA ALA A 24 10.15 -33.93 -10.32
C ALA A 24 10.80 -33.84 -11.71
N VAL A 25 11.51 -32.73 -12.01
CA VAL A 25 12.29 -32.60 -13.26
C VAL A 25 13.41 -33.65 -13.36
N LEU A 26 14.00 -34.04 -12.23
CA LEU A 26 15.00 -35.10 -12.15
C LEU A 26 14.42 -36.52 -12.16
N GLY A 27 13.10 -36.67 -12.36
CA GLY A 27 12.43 -37.96 -12.52
C GLY A 27 11.79 -38.55 -11.27
N GLN A 28 11.88 -37.89 -10.11
CA GLN A 28 11.23 -38.32 -8.88
C GLN A 28 9.76 -37.87 -8.89
N SER A 29 8.82 -38.81 -8.87
CA SER A 29 7.39 -38.49 -8.83
C SER A 29 6.98 -37.77 -7.54
N ILE A 30 5.85 -37.05 -7.57
CA ILE A 30 5.29 -36.34 -6.40
C ILE A 30 4.99 -37.34 -5.27
N ALA A 31 4.49 -38.50 -5.59
CA ALA A 31 4.20 -39.57 -4.60
C ALA A 31 5.47 -40.09 -3.91
N GLU A 32 6.56 -40.30 -4.65
CA GLU A 32 7.86 -40.71 -4.08
C GLU A 32 8.47 -39.61 -3.18
N GLN A 33 8.04 -38.38 -3.35
CA GLN A 33 8.43 -37.26 -2.48
C GLN A 33 7.55 -37.17 -1.21
N GLY A 34 6.64 -38.11 -1.01
CA GLY A 34 5.73 -38.15 0.16
C GLY A 34 4.58 -37.13 0.07
N LEU A 35 4.27 -36.62 -1.12
CA LEU A 35 3.19 -35.69 -1.33
C LEU A 35 2.03 -36.37 -2.10
N THR A 36 0.81 -36.03 -1.71
CA THR A 36 -0.39 -36.52 -2.39
C THR A 36 -0.72 -35.56 -3.56
N PRO A 37 -0.84 -36.07 -4.81
CA PRO A 37 -1.29 -35.26 -5.93
C PRO A 37 -2.74 -34.78 -5.70
N GLY A 38 -3.03 -33.55 -6.06
CA GLY A 38 -4.38 -32.99 -5.97
C GLY A 38 -4.38 -31.52 -5.55
N TYR A 39 -5.57 -31.04 -5.22
CA TYR A 39 -5.73 -29.69 -4.67
C TYR A 39 -5.35 -29.69 -3.20
N HIS A 40 -4.51 -28.72 -2.81
CA HIS A 40 -4.22 -28.48 -1.42
C HIS A 40 -5.49 -27.92 -0.72
N THR A 41 -5.92 -28.55 0.36
CA THR A 41 -7.04 -28.04 1.17
C THR A 41 -6.56 -26.80 1.93
N GLU A 42 -7.20 -25.67 1.70
CA GLU A 42 -6.88 -24.43 2.41
C GLU A 42 -7.09 -24.56 3.91
N ASP A 43 -6.11 -24.17 4.69
CA ASP A 43 -6.33 -23.86 6.11
C ASP A 43 -7.10 -22.54 6.22
N LYS A 44 -8.42 -22.64 6.39
CA LYS A 44 -9.32 -21.48 6.52
C LYS A 44 -9.17 -20.72 7.84
N SER A 45 -8.32 -21.19 8.76
CA SER A 45 -8.07 -20.53 10.04
C SER A 45 -7.22 -19.26 9.89
N ARG A 46 -6.53 -19.09 8.75
CA ARG A 46 -5.58 -18.01 8.51
C ARG A 46 -5.82 -17.33 7.18
N VAL A 47 -5.53 -16.03 7.16
CA VAL A 47 -5.51 -15.19 5.97
C VAL A 47 -4.08 -14.79 5.68
N TYR A 48 -3.67 -14.89 4.43
CA TYR A 48 -2.35 -14.52 3.97
C TYR A 48 -2.44 -13.42 2.91
N VAL A 49 -1.66 -12.37 3.10
CA VAL A 49 -1.59 -11.23 2.18
C VAL A 49 -0.18 -11.13 1.61
N LYS A 50 -0.12 -11.04 0.28
CA LYS A 50 1.11 -10.78 -0.45
C LYS A 50 1.13 -9.31 -0.87
N ALA A 51 2.15 -8.57 -0.45
CA ALA A 51 2.38 -7.19 -0.85
C ALA A 51 3.64 -7.06 -1.70
N PRO A 52 3.64 -6.29 -2.80
CA PRO A 52 4.85 -5.99 -3.55
C PRO A 52 5.76 -5.06 -2.74
N VAL A 53 7.08 -5.24 -2.89
CA VAL A 53 8.09 -4.34 -2.35
C VAL A 53 8.68 -3.51 -3.48
N PHE A 54 8.77 -2.20 -3.28
CA PHE A 54 9.34 -1.26 -4.24
C PHE A 54 10.57 -0.58 -3.65
N SER A 55 11.56 -0.30 -4.50
CA SER A 55 12.80 0.40 -4.11
C SER A 55 12.83 1.85 -4.62
N PHE A 56 11.68 2.48 -4.81
CA PHE A 56 11.60 3.85 -5.36
C PHE A 56 12.37 4.88 -4.52
N ALA A 57 12.38 4.74 -3.20
CA ALA A 57 13.14 5.62 -2.31
C ALA A 57 14.67 5.58 -2.57
N LYS A 58 15.19 4.49 -3.16
CA LYS A 58 16.60 4.32 -3.51
C LYS A 58 16.92 4.74 -4.95
N LEU A 59 15.91 4.83 -5.81
CA LEU A 59 16.05 5.10 -7.24
C LEU A 59 15.55 6.52 -7.52
N ARG A 60 16.46 7.48 -7.42
CA ARG A 60 16.16 8.87 -7.73
C ARG A 60 15.77 9.02 -9.21
N SER A 61 14.79 9.88 -9.48
CA SER A 61 14.30 10.22 -10.84
C SER A 61 13.51 9.13 -11.57
N VAL A 62 13.15 8.01 -10.92
CA VAL A 62 12.27 6.99 -11.50
C VAL A 62 10.81 7.34 -11.22
N ASP A 63 9.98 7.22 -12.25
CA ASP A 63 8.53 7.36 -12.10
C ASP A 63 7.96 6.23 -11.23
N THR A 64 7.26 6.62 -10.16
CA THR A 64 6.63 5.69 -9.23
C THR A 64 5.28 5.16 -9.71
N VAL A 65 4.75 5.69 -10.82
CA VAL A 65 3.49 5.21 -11.41
C VAL A 65 3.64 3.76 -11.85
N LEU A 66 2.69 2.93 -11.45
CA LEU A 66 2.61 1.55 -11.86
C LEU A 66 2.01 1.45 -13.27
N GLY A 67 2.55 0.56 -14.07
CA GLY A 67 2.14 0.27 -15.45
C GLY A 67 2.23 -1.23 -15.71
N PRO A 68 2.16 -1.65 -16.97
CA PRO A 68 2.24 -3.06 -17.36
C PRO A 68 3.60 -3.69 -17.06
N GLU A 69 4.63 -2.87 -16.86
CA GLU A 69 5.97 -3.32 -16.52
C GLU A 69 6.11 -3.63 -15.04
N MET A 70 6.83 -4.68 -14.70
CA MET A 70 7.10 -5.04 -13.31
C MET A 70 8.15 -4.10 -12.71
N LYS A 71 7.75 -3.25 -11.76
CA LYS A 71 8.62 -2.34 -11.01
C LYS A 71 8.96 -2.83 -9.60
N SER A 72 8.31 -3.89 -9.12
CA SER A 72 8.57 -4.44 -7.79
C SER A 72 9.94 -5.12 -7.71
N THR A 73 10.66 -4.90 -6.61
CA THR A 73 11.97 -5.50 -6.34
C THR A 73 11.90 -6.71 -5.42
N GLY A 74 10.77 -6.93 -4.76
CA GLY A 74 10.53 -8.04 -3.84
C GLY A 74 9.05 -8.25 -3.57
N GLU A 75 8.77 -9.21 -2.68
CA GLU A 75 7.43 -9.49 -2.15
C GLU A 75 7.52 -9.67 -0.63
N ALA A 76 6.52 -9.15 0.08
CA ALA A 76 6.35 -9.32 1.52
C ALA A 76 5.14 -10.20 1.80
N LEU A 77 5.20 -10.96 2.89
CA LEU A 77 4.15 -11.82 3.38
C LEU A 77 3.62 -11.28 4.70
N GLY A 78 2.31 -11.11 4.79
CA GLY A 78 1.58 -10.93 6.03
C GLY A 78 0.65 -12.11 6.27
N GLY A 79 0.64 -12.64 7.48
CA GLY A 79 -0.26 -13.74 7.85
C GLY A 79 -0.87 -13.52 9.22
N ASP A 80 -2.18 -13.70 9.33
CA ASP A 80 -2.93 -13.62 10.60
C ASP A 80 -4.26 -14.38 10.48
N THR A 81 -4.99 -14.48 11.57
CA THR A 81 -6.37 -15.00 11.58
C THR A 81 -7.41 -14.00 11.06
N ASN A 82 -7.01 -12.73 10.90
CA ASN A 82 -7.84 -11.61 10.46
C ASN A 82 -7.19 -10.88 9.29
N LEU A 83 -7.99 -10.50 8.30
CA LEU A 83 -7.52 -9.86 7.08
C LEU A 83 -6.80 -8.52 7.36
N GLU A 84 -7.36 -7.68 8.22
CA GLU A 84 -6.81 -6.36 8.52
C GLU A 84 -5.43 -6.49 9.19
N LYS A 85 -5.26 -7.46 10.09
CA LYS A 85 -3.98 -7.76 10.74
C LYS A 85 -2.97 -8.34 9.74
N ALA A 86 -3.39 -9.26 8.88
CA ALA A 86 -2.53 -9.83 7.84
C ALA A 86 -2.08 -8.74 6.86
N LEU A 87 -3.00 -7.86 6.45
CA LEU A 87 -2.72 -6.72 5.59
C LEU A 87 -1.73 -5.74 6.23
N TYR A 88 -1.95 -5.38 7.51
CA TYR A 88 -1.01 -4.55 8.26
C TYR A 88 0.41 -5.13 8.23
N LYS A 89 0.53 -6.42 8.58
CA LYS A 89 1.83 -7.11 8.57
C LYS A 89 2.49 -7.10 7.19
N ALA A 90 1.71 -7.33 6.12
CA ALA A 90 2.21 -7.29 4.75
C ALA A 90 2.67 -5.89 4.34
N LEU A 91 1.89 -4.85 4.66
CA LEU A 91 2.24 -3.46 4.35
C LEU A 91 3.51 -3.02 5.10
N VAL A 92 3.60 -3.27 6.39
CA VAL A 92 4.81 -2.96 7.19
C VAL A 92 6.02 -3.72 6.65
N ALA A 93 5.88 -5.00 6.36
CA ALA A 93 6.96 -5.82 5.79
C ALA A 93 7.37 -5.37 4.38
N SER A 94 6.48 -4.74 3.62
CA SER A 94 6.79 -4.14 2.30
C SER A 94 7.45 -2.77 2.39
N GLY A 95 7.61 -2.21 3.60
CA GLY A 95 8.24 -0.92 3.85
C GLY A 95 7.26 0.25 3.92
N VAL A 96 5.94 -0.01 3.89
CA VAL A 96 4.93 1.04 4.08
C VAL A 96 4.94 1.47 5.53
N LYS A 97 5.17 2.75 5.77
CA LYS A 97 5.06 3.34 7.11
C LYS A 97 3.59 3.61 7.40
N ILE A 98 3.09 3.07 8.50
CA ILE A 98 1.71 3.25 8.96
C ILE A 98 1.75 3.85 10.36
N PRO A 99 1.90 5.18 10.49
CA PRO A 99 1.83 5.82 11.79
C PRO A 99 0.40 5.72 12.33
N MET A 100 0.26 5.51 13.63
CA MET A 100 -1.04 5.33 14.30
C MET A 100 -1.79 6.66 14.51
N TYR A 101 -1.14 7.78 14.25
CA TYR A 101 -1.67 9.14 14.33
C TYR A 101 -0.86 10.06 13.42
N GLY A 102 -1.38 11.20 13.10
CA GLY A 102 -0.69 12.20 12.29
C GLY A 102 -1.62 12.94 11.34
N THR A 103 -1.11 13.28 10.19
CA THR A 103 -1.83 14.05 9.19
C THR A 103 -1.71 13.38 7.83
N VAL A 104 -2.78 13.36 7.06
CA VAL A 104 -2.80 12.88 5.68
C VAL A 104 -2.87 14.06 4.71
N LEU A 105 -2.12 13.99 3.61
CA LEU A 105 -2.32 14.89 2.47
C LEU A 105 -3.21 14.19 1.43
N MET A 106 -4.31 14.85 1.07
CA MET A 106 -5.25 14.36 0.07
C MET A 106 -5.26 15.26 -1.16
N THR A 107 -4.87 14.71 -2.29
CA THR A 107 -4.91 15.35 -3.62
C THR A 107 -5.73 14.46 -4.54
N ILE A 108 -7.00 14.76 -4.65
CA ILE A 108 -8.00 13.85 -5.20
C ILE A 108 -8.57 14.39 -6.51
N ALA A 109 -8.60 13.55 -7.53
CA ALA A 109 -9.25 13.82 -8.81
C ALA A 109 -10.77 14.04 -8.62
N ASP A 110 -11.38 14.89 -9.44
CA ASP A 110 -12.79 15.26 -9.26
C ASP A 110 -13.74 14.06 -9.30
N ALA A 111 -13.47 13.10 -10.15
CA ALA A 111 -14.27 11.87 -10.26
C ALA A 111 -14.25 11.03 -8.98
N ASP A 112 -13.16 11.08 -8.21
CA ASP A 112 -12.92 10.25 -7.05
C ASP A 112 -13.38 10.88 -5.73
N LYS A 113 -13.76 12.16 -5.73
CA LYS A 113 -14.06 12.93 -4.51
C LYS A 113 -15.14 12.31 -3.63
N THR A 114 -16.20 11.76 -4.24
CA THR A 114 -17.31 11.16 -3.50
C THR A 114 -16.87 9.91 -2.72
N GLU A 115 -16.01 9.09 -3.32
CA GLU A 115 -15.46 7.91 -2.66
C GLU A 115 -14.41 8.32 -1.60
N ALA A 116 -13.52 9.24 -1.95
CA ALA A 116 -12.51 9.78 -1.05
C ALA A 116 -13.09 10.43 0.20
N LEU A 117 -14.30 11.01 0.12
CA LEU A 117 -15.01 11.57 1.28
C LEU A 117 -15.26 10.53 2.37
N LYS A 118 -15.62 9.30 2.00
CA LYS A 118 -15.82 8.20 2.97
C LYS A 118 -14.53 7.88 3.72
N ILE A 119 -13.43 7.82 2.99
CA ILE A 119 -12.09 7.58 3.54
C ILE A 119 -11.67 8.74 4.44
N ALA A 120 -11.86 9.99 3.99
CA ALA A 120 -11.53 11.19 4.77
C ALA A 120 -12.30 11.24 6.09
N LYS A 121 -13.60 10.93 6.09
CA LYS A 121 -14.42 10.86 7.32
C LYS A 121 -13.91 9.82 8.30
N ARG A 122 -13.50 8.64 7.81
CA ARG A 122 -12.95 7.58 8.66
C ARG A 122 -11.60 7.98 9.26
N LEU A 123 -10.70 8.52 8.44
CA LEU A 123 -9.39 9.03 8.92
C LEU A 123 -9.58 10.13 9.96
N TYR A 124 -10.49 11.07 9.71
CA TYR A 124 -10.81 12.14 10.65
C TYR A 124 -11.39 11.60 11.97
N ALA A 125 -12.27 10.60 11.90
CA ALA A 125 -12.90 9.98 13.09
C ALA A 125 -11.88 9.25 13.98
N ILE A 126 -10.80 8.71 13.42
CA ILE A 126 -9.71 8.09 14.17
C ILE A 126 -8.61 9.08 14.58
N GLY A 127 -8.80 10.38 14.34
CA GLY A 127 -7.96 11.46 14.83
C GLY A 127 -6.86 11.95 13.89
N TYR A 128 -6.92 11.61 12.59
CA TYR A 128 -5.99 12.18 11.61
C TYR A 128 -6.36 13.61 11.24
N GLY A 129 -5.35 14.51 11.21
CA GLY A 129 -5.46 15.80 10.54
C GLY A 129 -5.48 15.61 9.02
N ILE A 130 -6.09 16.55 8.29
CA ILE A 130 -6.18 16.48 6.83
C ILE A 130 -5.61 17.77 6.23
N TYR A 131 -4.62 17.63 5.34
CA TYR A 131 -4.26 18.63 4.35
C TYR A 131 -4.85 18.24 3.00
N ALA A 132 -5.29 19.22 2.23
CA ALA A 132 -5.76 18.96 0.86
C ALA A 132 -5.52 20.16 -0.07
N THR A 133 -5.39 19.91 -1.37
CA THR A 133 -5.38 20.96 -2.39
C THR A 133 -6.73 21.69 -2.43
N ALA A 134 -6.75 22.95 -2.88
CA ALA A 134 -7.90 23.85 -2.78
C ALA A 134 -9.24 23.21 -3.20
N GLY A 135 -9.28 22.53 -4.35
CA GLY A 135 -10.51 21.87 -4.84
C GLY A 135 -10.97 20.70 -3.97
N THR A 136 -10.03 19.89 -3.47
CA THR A 136 -10.32 18.79 -2.54
C THR A 136 -10.69 19.34 -1.17
N ALA A 137 -9.97 20.35 -0.65
CA ALA A 137 -10.24 20.95 0.65
C ALA A 137 -11.65 21.56 0.69
N LYS A 138 -12.02 22.35 -0.32
CA LYS A 138 -13.37 22.93 -0.43
C LYS A 138 -14.45 21.85 -0.36
N PHE A 139 -14.31 20.79 -1.15
CA PHE A 139 -15.29 19.71 -1.18
C PHE A 139 -15.42 19.00 0.19
N LEU A 140 -14.30 18.73 0.87
CA LEU A 140 -14.31 18.09 2.18
C LEU A 140 -14.89 19.02 3.27
N GLN A 141 -14.59 20.31 3.23
CA GLN A 141 -15.10 21.33 4.15
C GLN A 141 -16.63 21.50 4.00
N GLU A 142 -17.14 21.54 2.77
CA GLU A 142 -18.58 21.58 2.46
C GLU A 142 -19.31 20.33 3.00
N ASN A 143 -18.59 19.22 3.20
CA ASN A 143 -19.11 17.99 3.80
C ASN A 143 -18.81 17.84 5.31
N GLY A 144 -18.44 18.96 5.98
CA GLY A 144 -18.34 19.04 7.44
C GLY A 144 -17.00 18.61 8.03
N LEU A 145 -15.94 18.47 7.24
CA LEU A 145 -14.61 18.13 7.74
C LEU A 145 -13.75 19.38 7.93
N PHE A 146 -12.98 19.42 9.00
CA PHE A 146 -11.94 20.42 9.17
C PHE A 146 -10.69 20.02 8.38
N VAL A 147 -10.31 20.83 7.38
CA VAL A 147 -9.22 20.53 6.45
C VAL A 147 -8.32 21.75 6.27
N HIS A 148 -7.01 21.56 6.39
CA HIS A 148 -6.01 22.56 6.06
C HIS A 148 -5.80 22.62 4.55
N THR A 149 -5.95 23.79 3.95
CA THR A 149 -5.73 23.98 2.51
C THR A 149 -4.26 24.16 2.21
N ALA A 150 -3.71 23.30 1.35
CA ALA A 150 -2.38 23.43 0.76
C ALA A 150 -2.45 24.10 -0.62
N ALA A 151 -1.49 24.97 -0.94
CA ALA A 151 -1.37 25.53 -2.26
C ALA A 151 -0.93 24.49 -3.28
N LYS A 152 -1.35 24.62 -4.54
CA LYS A 152 -0.82 23.79 -5.63
C LYS A 152 0.64 24.16 -5.91
N ILE A 153 1.38 23.26 -6.54
CA ILE A 153 2.81 23.47 -6.89
C ILE A 153 2.99 24.69 -7.81
N SER A 154 2.00 24.92 -8.69
CA SER A 154 2.00 26.03 -9.65
C SER A 154 1.53 27.37 -9.07
N GLU A 155 1.04 27.40 -7.85
CA GLU A 155 0.55 28.63 -7.21
C GLU A 155 1.71 29.31 -6.44
N GLU A 156 2.17 30.47 -6.92
CA GLU A 156 3.10 31.32 -6.19
C GLU A 156 2.35 32.10 -5.10
N GLY A 157 2.84 32.09 -3.86
CA GLY A 157 2.24 32.83 -2.76
C GLY A 157 2.82 32.47 -1.40
N GLU A 158 2.32 33.15 -0.34
CA GLU A 158 2.76 32.93 1.07
C GLU A 158 2.28 31.61 1.67
N LYS A 159 1.36 30.89 1.02
CA LYS A 159 0.84 29.63 1.53
C LYS A 159 1.80 28.48 1.20
N GLU A 160 2.04 27.63 2.19
CA GLU A 160 2.81 26.40 1.97
C GLU A 160 2.18 25.56 0.86
N ASN A 161 2.97 25.18 -0.11
CA ASN A 161 2.54 24.28 -1.16
C ASN A 161 2.65 22.81 -0.74
N VAL A 162 2.05 21.92 -1.51
CA VAL A 162 2.01 20.48 -1.21
C VAL A 162 3.40 19.84 -1.07
N LEU A 163 4.41 20.32 -1.82
CA LEU A 163 5.78 19.78 -1.73
C LEU A 163 6.47 20.21 -0.45
N ASP A 164 6.29 21.47 -0.03
CA ASP A 164 6.83 21.97 1.24
C ASP A 164 6.29 21.18 2.43
N ILE A 165 4.99 20.91 2.44
CA ILE A 165 4.32 20.13 3.50
C ILE A 165 4.90 18.71 3.59
N ILE A 166 5.18 18.06 2.46
CA ILE A 166 5.79 16.73 2.39
C ILE A 166 7.25 16.79 2.88
N GLN A 167 8.04 17.74 2.38
CA GLN A 167 9.47 17.88 2.69
C GLN A 167 9.70 18.23 4.17
N GLN A 168 8.82 19.02 4.76
CA GLN A 168 8.88 19.37 6.17
C GLN A 168 8.39 18.25 7.11
N GLY A 169 7.94 17.11 6.54
CA GLY A 169 7.45 15.99 7.34
C GLY A 169 6.15 16.25 8.10
N LYS A 170 5.36 17.24 7.66
CA LYS A 170 4.06 17.58 8.27
C LYS A 170 2.98 16.55 8.04
N VAL A 171 3.20 15.62 7.10
CA VAL A 171 2.24 14.57 6.77
C VAL A 171 2.83 13.18 6.97
N SER A 172 2.00 12.29 7.42
CA SER A 172 2.36 10.90 7.72
C SER A 172 2.27 10.00 6.49
N PHE A 173 1.32 10.28 5.61
CA PHE A 173 1.17 9.63 4.32
C PHE A 173 0.36 10.51 3.36
N VAL A 174 0.34 10.14 2.10
CA VAL A 174 -0.30 10.87 1.00
C VAL A 174 -1.31 9.95 0.31
N ILE A 175 -2.47 10.49 -0.03
CA ILE A 175 -3.44 9.89 -0.96
C ILE A 175 -3.49 10.81 -2.19
N ASN A 176 -2.99 10.31 -3.32
CA ASN A 176 -2.93 11.07 -4.57
C ASN A 176 -3.60 10.27 -5.68
N THR A 177 -4.82 10.61 -6.06
CA THR A 177 -5.49 10.03 -7.21
C THR A 177 -5.26 10.89 -8.46
N MET A 178 -5.33 10.28 -9.64
CA MET A 178 -5.03 10.93 -10.90
C MET A 178 -6.27 10.94 -11.79
N GLU A 179 -6.47 12.02 -12.53
CA GLU A 179 -7.39 12.00 -13.65
C GLU A 179 -6.80 11.18 -14.79
N ASP A 180 -7.67 10.46 -15.52
CA ASP A 180 -7.31 9.54 -16.62
C ASP A 180 -6.79 10.27 -17.88
N LYS A 181 -6.45 11.54 -17.76
CA LYS A 181 -5.97 12.39 -18.85
C LYS A 181 -4.44 12.35 -18.93
N SER A 182 -3.98 12.04 -20.11
CA SER A 182 -2.60 12.04 -20.64
C SER A 182 -1.45 12.44 -19.68
N ARG A 183 -0.35 11.68 -19.70
CA ARG A 183 0.88 11.85 -18.89
C ARG A 183 1.40 13.29 -18.84
N GLU A 184 1.13 14.10 -19.85
CA GLU A 184 1.63 15.48 -19.99
C GLU A 184 0.94 16.51 -19.08
N THR A 185 -0.31 16.26 -18.67
CA THR A 185 -1.10 17.18 -17.84
C THR A 185 -0.99 16.93 -16.34
N ASN A 186 -0.26 15.90 -15.88
CA ASN A 186 -0.25 15.50 -14.47
C ASN A 186 1.14 15.64 -13.81
N LEU A 187 1.86 16.71 -14.17
CA LEU A 187 3.18 17.00 -13.62
C LEU A 187 3.14 17.14 -12.08
N ASP A 188 2.13 17.78 -11.55
CA ASP A 188 1.95 17.97 -10.11
C ASP A 188 1.81 16.64 -9.38
N GLY A 189 0.97 15.73 -9.90
CA GLY A 189 0.81 14.40 -9.32
C GLY A 189 2.10 13.57 -9.34
N PHE A 190 2.87 13.68 -10.43
CA PHE A 190 4.19 13.05 -10.53
C PHE A 190 5.15 13.59 -9.47
N LEU A 191 5.24 14.92 -9.32
CA LEU A 191 6.11 15.57 -8.33
C LEU A 191 5.73 15.19 -6.89
N ILE A 192 4.44 15.16 -6.57
CA ILE A 192 3.94 14.74 -5.26
C ILE A 192 4.40 13.32 -4.94
N ARG A 193 4.19 12.37 -5.85
CA ARG A 193 4.58 10.97 -5.65
C ARG A 193 6.09 10.82 -5.51
N ARG A 194 6.85 11.54 -6.34
CA ARG A 194 8.31 11.51 -6.31
C ARG A 194 8.85 12.06 -5.00
N VAL A 195 8.41 13.26 -4.58
CA VAL A 195 8.86 13.89 -3.34
C VAL A 195 8.43 13.05 -2.13
N SER A 196 7.24 12.44 -2.16
CA SER A 196 6.83 11.50 -1.12
C SER A 196 7.80 10.32 -1.01
N ALA A 197 8.16 9.68 -2.14
CA ALA A 197 9.10 8.56 -2.15
C ALA A 197 10.51 8.97 -1.69
N GLU A 198 11.01 10.14 -2.10
CA GLU A 198 12.33 10.68 -1.69
C GLU A 198 12.40 10.98 -0.19
N ASN A 199 11.27 11.39 0.42
CA ASN A 199 11.15 11.65 1.85
C ASN A 199 10.69 10.42 2.65
N ASN A 200 10.58 9.25 2.00
CA ASN A 200 10.16 8.01 2.62
C ASN A 200 8.77 8.10 3.29
N ILE A 201 7.88 8.87 2.66
CA ILE A 201 6.46 9.01 3.00
C ILE A 201 5.65 8.13 2.05
N SER A 202 4.79 7.31 2.62
CA SER A 202 3.94 6.40 1.83
C SER A 202 2.93 7.20 1.01
N CYS A 203 2.87 6.95 -0.31
CA CYS A 203 1.92 7.59 -1.21
C CYS A 203 1.02 6.52 -1.84
N MET A 204 -0.28 6.62 -1.60
CA MET A 204 -1.31 5.75 -2.16
C MET A 204 -1.94 6.41 -3.37
N THR A 205 -2.00 5.67 -4.47
CA THR A 205 -2.55 6.16 -5.74
C THR A 205 -3.91 5.55 -6.08
N SER A 206 -4.43 4.67 -5.21
CA SER A 206 -5.74 4.03 -5.33
C SER A 206 -6.53 4.22 -4.04
N LEU A 207 -7.82 4.53 -4.17
CA LEU A 207 -8.73 4.63 -3.04
C LEU A 207 -8.99 3.28 -2.38
N ASP A 208 -8.97 2.16 -3.14
CA ASP A 208 -9.06 0.82 -2.56
C ASP A 208 -7.93 0.54 -1.56
N THR A 209 -6.70 0.96 -1.90
CA THR A 209 -5.55 0.82 -1.00
C THR A 209 -5.70 1.71 0.23
N ALA A 210 -6.21 2.93 0.05
CA ALA A 210 -6.47 3.85 1.15
C ALA A 210 -7.60 3.36 2.06
N ASP A 211 -8.67 2.77 1.51
CA ASP A 211 -9.74 2.14 2.28
C ASP A 211 -9.23 0.95 3.09
N ALA A 212 -8.42 0.09 2.45
CA ALA A 212 -7.78 -1.04 3.13
C ALA A 212 -6.89 -0.58 4.29
N LEU A 213 -6.13 0.53 4.11
CA LEU A 213 -5.35 1.14 5.19
C LEU A 213 -6.26 1.67 6.32
N CYS A 214 -7.39 2.30 6.00
CA CYS A 214 -8.33 2.75 7.02
C CYS A 214 -8.83 1.59 7.89
N ARG A 215 -9.18 0.45 7.29
CA ARG A 215 -9.58 -0.75 8.04
C ARG A 215 -8.47 -1.22 8.98
N VAL A 216 -7.23 -1.20 8.52
CA VAL A 216 -6.07 -1.53 9.34
C VAL A 216 -5.93 -0.58 10.53
N LEU A 217 -6.06 0.74 10.30
CA LEU A 217 -5.93 1.75 11.35
C LEU A 217 -7.06 1.69 12.38
N GLU A 218 -8.26 1.31 11.97
CA GLU A 218 -9.42 1.08 12.84
C GLU A 218 -9.25 -0.19 13.70
N SER A 219 -8.54 -1.20 13.20
CA SER A 219 -8.28 -2.47 13.89
C SER A 219 -7.06 -2.37 14.81
N ARG A 220 -7.22 -1.74 15.98
CA ARG A 220 -6.12 -1.32 16.87
C ARG A 220 -5.39 -2.43 17.66
N SER A 221 -5.72 -3.71 17.50
CA SER A 221 -5.05 -4.78 18.24
C SER A 221 -4.30 -5.74 17.33
N PHE A 222 -3.00 -5.93 17.57
CA PHE A 222 -2.14 -6.83 16.80
C PHE A 222 -1.57 -7.95 17.67
N SER A 223 -1.42 -9.14 17.08
CA SER A 223 -0.69 -10.27 17.65
C SER A 223 0.49 -10.64 16.75
N MET A 224 1.58 -11.08 17.33
CA MET A 224 2.72 -11.63 16.60
C MET A 224 2.81 -13.13 16.84
N ILE A 225 3.14 -13.87 15.79
CA ILE A 225 3.41 -15.30 15.83
C ILE A 225 4.74 -15.57 15.15
N SER A 226 5.43 -16.59 15.60
CA SER A 226 6.69 -17.02 14.97
C SER A 226 6.41 -17.57 13.58
N MET A 227 7.35 -17.35 12.63
CA MET A 227 7.30 -17.96 11.30
C MET A 227 7.24 -19.50 11.37
N ASN A 228 7.83 -20.11 12.40
CA ASN A 228 7.80 -21.55 12.61
C ASN A 228 6.42 -22.09 13.06
N GLU A 229 5.55 -21.21 13.48
CA GLU A 229 4.17 -21.53 13.88
C GLU A 229 3.16 -21.34 12.75
N MET A 230 3.57 -20.70 11.64
CA MET A 230 2.69 -20.45 10.48
C MET A 230 2.40 -21.69 9.64
N GLY A 231 3.14 -22.78 9.83
CA GLY A 231 3.01 -24.02 9.06
C GLY A 231 2.52 -25.24 9.88
N LYS A 232 1.98 -25.02 11.08
CA LYS A 232 1.43 -26.09 11.94
C LYS A 232 -0.07 -26.08 11.94
#